data_8e76887a4b74acef0d8344d168e3058b
#
_entry.id   8e76887a4b74acef0d8344d168e3058b
#
_cell.length_a   1.000
_cell.length_b   1.000
_cell.length_c   1.000
_cell.angle_alpha   90.00
_cell.angle_beta   90.00
_cell.angle_gamma   90.00
#
_symmetry.space_group_name_H-M   'P 1'
#
loop_
_entity.id
_entity.type
_entity.pdbx_description
1 polymer ?
#
loop_
_entity_poly.entity_id
_entity_poly.type
_entity_poly.pdbx_seq_one_letter_code
_entity_poly.pdbx_strand_id
1 'polypeptide(L)'
;MLAVEPLRRPVAARVAVPGSKSLTNRALVTAALARTGVSRLYRPLEADDTEAMREALRSLGVLIDDNDDPWLVLGTGGELEASDVRIDVRASGTTARFITAVAALARGRVVVDGVPRMRERPIGPLVEAIRALGGRATDTDGFPPVEIDGSGGLRGGEVFVDSSQSSQFASALLLVAPLAEGPTTIELGERVASRSYLDGTVEIMRRFGAEVAADGNRFVVQPTGYHKAHIDIEPDASAAVYPAVAAAITGGVVEIPGIPPESSQPDLAVLDVLSLMGATVVRRDDTIRVEGPTGRLAAVEVDMADAPDGAMAVAVAALFADGPSRIHGLSTLRHKETDRLSALENELRRLGGGAEVQGDTLVVTPGELHGAEIATYGDHRMAMAFALVGLVVEGVSIADPGVVDKTWPDYFRMLEAL
;
A
#
# COMPACT_ATOMS: atom_id res chain seq x y z
N MET A 1 -3.19 -3.94 -24.47
CA MET A 1 -4.36 -4.80 -24.15
C MET A 1 -3.88 -6.25 -24.01
N LEU A 2 -4.37 -6.95 -22.96
CA LEU A 2 -4.08 -8.36 -22.66
C LEU A 2 -5.40 -9.09 -22.48
N ALA A 3 -5.69 -10.11 -23.29
CA ALA A 3 -6.82 -11.01 -23.06
C ALA A 3 -6.50 -11.97 -21.91
N VAL A 4 -7.50 -12.24 -21.07
CA VAL A 4 -7.40 -13.23 -19.99
C VAL A 4 -8.21 -14.45 -20.41
N GLU A 5 -7.56 -15.62 -20.42
CA GLU A 5 -8.21 -16.87 -20.82
C GLU A 5 -8.90 -17.54 -19.64
N PRO A 6 -10.16 -17.97 -19.78
CA PRO A 6 -10.85 -18.69 -18.72
C PRO A 6 -10.17 -20.03 -18.39
N LEU A 7 -10.13 -20.34 -17.11
CA LEU A 7 -9.63 -21.62 -16.65
C LEU A 7 -10.56 -22.78 -17.07
N ARG A 8 -9.97 -23.86 -17.55
CA ARG A 8 -10.73 -25.07 -17.92
C ARG A 8 -11.16 -25.94 -16.72
N ARG A 9 -10.60 -25.66 -15.55
CA ARG A 9 -10.84 -26.36 -14.28
C ARG A 9 -10.59 -25.37 -13.12
N PRO A 10 -11.15 -25.63 -11.93
CA PRO A 10 -10.84 -24.84 -10.75
C PRO A 10 -9.33 -24.72 -10.51
N VAL A 11 -8.88 -23.57 -10.03
CA VAL A 11 -7.46 -23.33 -9.74
C VAL A 11 -6.92 -24.35 -8.72
N ALA A 12 -5.69 -24.80 -8.92
CA ALA A 12 -4.98 -25.65 -7.97
C ALA A 12 -3.49 -25.30 -8.00
N ALA A 13 -3.09 -24.32 -7.21
CA ALA A 13 -1.77 -23.71 -7.31
C ALA A 13 -1.13 -23.39 -5.95
N ARG A 14 0.20 -23.33 -5.94
CA ARG A 14 0.98 -22.72 -4.87
C ARG A 14 1.62 -21.45 -5.43
N VAL A 15 1.24 -20.30 -4.88
CA VAL A 15 1.60 -18.98 -5.41
C VAL A 15 2.49 -18.24 -4.41
N ALA A 16 3.74 -18.01 -4.78
CA ALA A 16 4.61 -17.08 -4.06
C ALA A 16 4.27 -15.65 -4.51
N VAL A 17 3.91 -14.81 -3.57
CA VAL A 17 3.65 -13.40 -3.83
C VAL A 17 4.89 -12.55 -3.54
N PRO A 18 5.05 -11.38 -4.17
CA PRO A 18 6.22 -10.52 -3.95
C PRO A 18 6.29 -9.98 -2.51
N GLY A 19 7.43 -9.43 -2.14
CA GLY A 19 7.62 -8.75 -0.86
C GLY A 19 6.65 -7.56 -0.68
N SER A 20 6.30 -7.27 0.56
CA SER A 20 5.38 -6.18 0.88
C SER A 20 5.95 -4.81 0.49
N LYS A 21 5.26 -4.11 -0.42
CA LYS A 21 5.59 -2.73 -0.80
C LYS A 21 5.63 -1.81 0.41
N SER A 22 4.63 -1.96 1.27
CA SER A 22 4.45 -1.11 2.44
C SER A 22 5.60 -1.26 3.44
N LEU A 23 6.03 -2.50 3.68
CA LEU A 23 7.15 -2.80 4.57
C LEU A 23 8.49 -2.45 3.93
N THR A 24 8.68 -2.73 2.63
CA THR A 24 9.91 -2.39 1.89
C THR A 24 10.19 -0.89 1.95
N ASN A 25 9.19 -0.04 1.65
CA ASN A 25 9.38 1.42 1.68
C ASN A 25 9.68 1.94 3.09
N ARG A 26 9.06 1.39 4.13
CA ARG A 26 9.37 1.73 5.52
C ARG A 26 10.77 1.31 5.92
N ALA A 27 11.16 0.10 5.57
CA ALA A 27 12.49 -0.43 5.86
C ALA A 27 13.58 0.34 5.12
N LEU A 28 13.36 0.76 3.87
CA LEU A 28 14.29 1.61 3.12
C LEU A 28 14.52 2.96 3.82
N VAL A 29 13.45 3.63 4.23
CA VAL A 29 13.55 4.93 4.92
C VAL A 29 14.25 4.76 6.28
N THR A 30 13.85 3.80 7.10
CA THR A 30 14.48 3.58 8.41
C THR A 30 15.94 3.16 8.29
N ALA A 31 16.27 2.32 7.30
CA ALA A 31 17.65 1.92 7.02
C ALA A 31 18.52 3.11 6.55
N ALA A 32 17.98 3.98 5.71
CA ALA A 32 18.65 5.20 5.24
C ALA A 32 18.94 6.17 6.40
N LEU A 33 18.01 6.30 7.34
CA LEU A 33 18.13 7.16 8.52
C LEU A 33 18.89 6.53 9.69
N ALA A 34 19.25 5.25 9.62
CA ALA A 34 20.00 4.58 10.66
C ALA A 34 21.41 5.19 10.82
N ARG A 35 21.96 5.10 12.04
CA ARG A 35 23.36 5.49 12.30
C ARG A 35 24.30 4.71 11.39
N THR A 36 25.49 5.22 11.16
CA THR A 36 26.49 4.63 10.28
C THR A 36 26.59 3.11 10.40
N GLY A 37 26.46 2.44 9.27
CA GLY A 37 26.48 0.98 9.15
C GLY A 37 25.54 0.50 8.06
N VAL A 38 25.68 -0.76 7.66
CA VAL A 38 24.91 -1.34 6.56
C VAL A 38 23.73 -2.14 7.12
N SER A 39 22.51 -1.74 6.76
CA SER A 39 21.31 -2.55 6.97
C SER A 39 21.12 -3.50 5.79
N ARG A 40 20.51 -4.67 6.05
CA ARG A 40 20.19 -5.68 5.04
C ARG A 40 18.70 -5.90 4.96
N LEU A 41 18.12 -5.72 3.79
CA LEU A 41 16.71 -5.96 3.52
C LEU A 41 16.58 -7.22 2.66
N TYR A 42 16.08 -8.29 3.23
CA TYR A 42 15.89 -9.57 2.54
C TYR A 42 14.51 -9.62 1.90
N ARG A 43 14.41 -10.15 0.70
CA ARG A 43 13.18 -10.30 -0.09
C ARG A 43 12.39 -8.99 -0.26
N PRO A 44 13.06 -7.83 -0.47
CA PRO A 44 12.35 -6.58 -0.68
C PRO A 44 11.51 -6.66 -1.97
N LEU A 45 10.48 -5.82 -2.07
CA LEU A 45 9.76 -5.70 -3.33
C LEU A 45 10.62 -4.98 -4.37
N GLU A 46 10.76 -5.57 -5.54
CA GLU A 46 11.32 -4.92 -6.72
C GLU A 46 10.17 -4.53 -7.68
N ALA A 47 9.82 -3.24 -7.70
CA ALA A 47 8.71 -2.69 -8.48
C ALA A 47 8.82 -1.16 -8.55
N ASP A 48 8.05 -0.51 -9.42
CA ASP A 48 8.09 0.94 -9.65
C ASP A 48 8.00 1.78 -8.39
N ASP A 49 7.10 1.42 -7.45
CA ASP A 49 6.91 2.18 -6.20
C ASP A 49 8.14 2.14 -5.29
N THR A 50 8.87 1.02 -5.25
CA THR A 50 10.09 0.88 -4.45
C THR A 50 11.32 1.40 -5.19
N GLU A 51 11.32 1.36 -6.51
CA GLU A 51 12.34 2.03 -7.32
C GLU A 51 12.29 3.55 -7.12
N ALA A 52 11.09 4.16 -7.20
CA ALA A 52 10.91 5.58 -6.90
C ALA A 52 11.43 5.96 -5.51
N MET A 53 11.24 5.10 -4.50
CA MET A 53 11.78 5.33 -3.15
C MET A 53 13.31 5.26 -3.13
N ARG A 54 13.92 4.25 -3.77
CA ARG A 54 15.38 4.10 -3.84
C ARG A 54 16.03 5.28 -4.56
N GLU A 55 15.47 5.70 -5.70
CA GLU A 55 15.96 6.86 -6.46
C GLU A 55 15.84 8.15 -5.65
N ALA A 56 14.72 8.36 -4.95
CA ALA A 56 14.52 9.50 -4.09
C ALA A 56 15.55 9.55 -2.94
N LEU A 57 15.80 8.43 -2.28
CA LEU A 57 16.81 8.34 -1.21
C LEU A 57 18.23 8.54 -1.76
N ARG A 58 18.56 7.99 -2.93
CA ARG A 58 19.85 8.22 -3.60
C ARG A 58 20.05 9.70 -3.94
N SER A 59 19.00 10.39 -4.37
CA SER A 59 19.03 11.83 -4.64
C SER A 59 19.30 12.67 -3.38
N LEU A 60 19.10 12.10 -2.18
CA LEU A 60 19.44 12.68 -0.88
C LEU A 60 20.78 12.19 -0.33
N GLY A 61 21.61 11.52 -1.14
CA GLY A 61 22.95 11.07 -0.78
C GLY A 61 23.03 9.68 -0.14
N VAL A 62 21.91 8.93 -0.06
CA VAL A 62 21.91 7.58 0.51
C VAL A 62 22.52 6.58 -0.46
N LEU A 63 23.48 5.78 0.00
CA LEU A 63 24.06 4.69 -0.77
C LEU A 63 23.23 3.41 -0.59
N ILE A 64 22.71 2.90 -1.70
CA ILE A 64 21.91 1.68 -1.78
C ILE A 64 22.49 0.77 -2.85
N ASP A 65 22.87 -0.44 -2.46
CA ASP A 65 23.21 -1.54 -3.38
C ASP A 65 22.02 -2.50 -3.43
N ASP A 66 21.36 -2.54 -4.56
CA ASP A 66 20.14 -3.30 -4.85
C ASP A 66 20.31 -4.27 -6.02
N ASN A 67 21.55 -4.64 -6.34
CA ASN A 67 21.84 -5.58 -7.43
C ASN A 67 21.47 -7.02 -7.09
N ASP A 68 21.50 -7.37 -5.81
CA ASP A 68 21.24 -8.72 -5.31
C ASP A 68 20.34 -8.67 -4.06
N ASP A 69 19.72 -9.80 -3.70
CA ASP A 69 19.05 -9.99 -2.41
C ASP A 69 20.06 -10.53 -1.37
N PRO A 70 20.25 -9.86 -0.21
CA PRO A 70 19.52 -8.70 0.30
C PRO A 70 19.99 -7.36 -0.29
N TRP A 71 19.06 -6.37 -0.38
CA TRP A 71 19.47 -5.00 -0.62
C TRP A 71 20.27 -4.46 0.57
N LEU A 72 21.35 -3.74 0.25
CA LEU A 72 22.22 -3.15 1.25
C LEU A 72 22.03 -1.63 1.28
N VAL A 73 21.69 -1.10 2.45
CA VAL A 73 21.48 0.34 2.65
C VAL A 73 22.48 0.86 3.68
N LEU A 74 23.32 1.82 3.26
CA LEU A 74 24.23 2.49 4.18
C LEU A 74 23.50 3.60 4.92
N GLY A 75 23.41 3.50 6.23
CA GLY A 75 22.76 4.48 7.08
C GLY A 75 23.53 5.80 7.13
N THR A 76 22.82 6.91 7.12
CA THR A 76 23.33 8.28 7.15
C THR A 76 23.27 8.93 8.52
N GLY A 77 22.50 8.35 9.46
CA GLY A 77 22.21 8.98 10.75
C GLY A 77 21.36 10.24 10.66
N GLY A 78 20.68 10.43 9.53
CA GLY A 78 19.93 11.66 9.22
C GLY A 78 20.77 12.76 8.59
N GLU A 79 22.07 12.56 8.39
CA GLU A 79 22.92 13.49 7.62
C GLU A 79 22.69 13.28 6.11
N LEU A 80 21.70 14.00 5.59
CA LEU A 80 21.29 13.94 4.20
C LEU A 80 21.74 15.23 3.49
N GLU A 81 22.26 15.08 2.27
CA GLU A 81 22.72 16.21 1.47
C GLU A 81 21.82 16.41 0.25
N ALA A 82 21.25 17.60 0.15
CA ALA A 82 20.43 18.00 -0.98
C ALA A 82 20.72 19.45 -1.35
N SER A 83 21.51 19.68 -2.38
CA SER A 83 21.72 21.02 -2.92
C SER A 83 20.77 21.23 -4.12
N ASP A 84 19.59 21.82 -3.84
CA ASP A 84 18.58 22.16 -4.87
C ASP A 84 18.15 20.95 -5.73
N VAL A 85 17.66 19.91 -5.04
CA VAL A 85 17.26 18.64 -5.68
C VAL A 85 15.76 18.63 -5.97
N ARG A 86 15.39 18.23 -7.20
CA ARG A 86 14.00 17.91 -7.54
C ARG A 86 13.84 16.39 -7.61
N ILE A 87 12.91 15.85 -6.82
CA ILE A 87 12.64 14.43 -6.72
C ILE A 87 11.30 14.14 -7.41
N ASP A 88 11.33 13.30 -8.42
CA ASP A 88 10.13 12.76 -9.06
C ASP A 88 9.72 11.48 -8.33
N VAL A 89 8.59 11.54 -7.62
CA VAL A 89 8.02 10.39 -6.93
C VAL A 89 7.12 9.55 -7.83
N ARG A 90 7.07 9.87 -9.11
CA ARG A 90 6.21 9.19 -10.10
C ARG A 90 4.74 9.17 -9.62
N ALA A 91 4.11 7.98 -9.57
CA ALA A 91 2.76 7.78 -9.02
C ALA A 91 2.78 7.22 -7.58
N SER A 92 3.95 7.15 -6.90
CA SER A 92 4.11 6.53 -5.59
C SER A 92 3.67 7.46 -4.46
N GLY A 93 2.46 7.23 -3.93
CA GLY A 93 1.94 8.01 -2.81
C GLY A 93 2.75 7.84 -1.52
N THR A 94 3.30 6.66 -1.28
CA THR A 94 4.14 6.37 -0.11
C THR A 94 5.46 7.14 -0.22
N THR A 95 6.12 7.10 -1.37
CA THR A 95 7.36 7.85 -1.62
C THR A 95 7.13 9.35 -1.45
N ALA A 96 6.04 9.90 -2.02
CA ALA A 96 5.71 11.32 -1.89
C ALA A 96 5.66 11.78 -0.43
N ARG A 97 4.95 11.04 0.45
CA ARG A 97 4.79 11.41 1.86
C ARG A 97 6.06 11.18 2.67
N PHE A 98 6.68 10.01 2.51
CA PHE A 98 7.86 9.66 3.30
C PHE A 98 9.06 10.55 2.93
N ILE A 99 9.30 10.78 1.65
CA ILE A 99 10.40 11.65 1.20
C ILE A 99 10.16 13.11 1.57
N THR A 100 8.91 13.59 1.57
CA THR A 100 8.60 14.94 2.07
C THR A 100 9.02 15.12 3.54
N ALA A 101 8.77 14.11 4.40
CA ALA A 101 9.22 14.16 5.78
C ALA A 101 10.74 13.99 5.91
N VAL A 102 11.34 13.05 5.18
CA VAL A 102 12.80 12.82 5.17
C VAL A 102 13.56 14.05 4.69
N ALA A 103 13.06 14.76 3.68
CA ALA A 103 13.66 15.98 3.16
C ALA A 103 13.73 17.10 4.19
N ALA A 104 12.87 17.10 5.23
CA ALA A 104 12.95 18.07 6.33
C ALA A 104 14.23 17.92 7.17
N LEU A 105 14.89 16.74 7.12
CA LEU A 105 16.17 16.49 7.78
C LEU A 105 17.36 16.87 6.89
N ALA A 106 17.17 16.95 5.56
CA ALA A 106 18.24 17.18 4.61
C ALA A 106 18.81 18.61 4.71
N ARG A 107 20.08 18.80 4.34
CA ARG A 107 20.68 20.12 4.22
C ARG A 107 20.48 20.64 2.80
N GLY A 108 19.67 21.71 2.66
CA GLY A 108 19.41 22.36 1.38
C GLY A 108 17.96 22.25 0.94
N ARG A 109 17.69 22.69 -0.28
CA ARG A 109 16.34 22.76 -0.85
C ARG A 109 16.00 21.49 -1.60
N VAL A 110 14.85 20.93 -1.31
CA VAL A 110 14.27 19.77 -1.98
C VAL A 110 12.90 20.13 -2.53
N VAL A 111 12.62 19.76 -3.78
CA VAL A 111 11.27 19.85 -4.37
C VAL A 111 10.78 18.44 -4.63
N VAL A 112 9.68 18.05 -3.99
CA VAL A 112 9.02 16.75 -4.19
C VAL A 112 7.82 16.93 -5.11
N ASP A 113 7.80 16.24 -6.23
CA ASP A 113 6.77 16.31 -7.26
C ASP A 113 6.56 14.95 -7.92
N GLY A 114 5.52 14.79 -8.76
CA GLY A 114 5.24 13.54 -9.46
C GLY A 114 4.33 13.74 -10.66
N VAL A 115 3.74 12.64 -11.14
CA VAL A 115 2.81 12.66 -12.26
C VAL A 115 1.59 13.55 -12.00
N PRO A 116 0.82 13.99 -13.02
CA PRO A 116 -0.33 14.89 -12.84
C PRO A 116 -1.30 14.42 -11.74
N ARG A 117 -1.62 13.14 -11.68
CA ARG A 117 -2.49 12.59 -10.62
C ARG A 117 -1.91 12.76 -9.21
N MET A 118 -0.56 12.73 -9.04
CA MET A 118 0.07 12.97 -7.74
C MET A 118 -0.20 14.38 -7.22
N ARG A 119 -0.30 15.37 -8.12
CA ARG A 119 -0.62 16.77 -7.78
C ARG A 119 -2.08 16.99 -7.39
N GLU A 120 -2.92 15.96 -7.48
CA GLU A 120 -4.31 15.96 -7.01
C GLU A 120 -4.48 15.18 -5.68
N ARG A 121 -3.40 14.55 -5.19
CA ARG A 121 -3.44 13.75 -3.97
C ARG A 121 -2.98 14.59 -2.77
N PRO A 122 -3.79 14.65 -1.69
CA PRO A 122 -3.53 15.55 -0.57
C PRO A 122 -2.20 15.24 0.13
N ILE A 123 -1.52 16.31 0.57
CA ILE A 123 -0.29 16.26 1.37
C ILE A 123 -0.24 17.37 2.45
N GLY A 124 -1.17 18.32 2.40
CA GLY A 124 -1.23 19.48 3.27
C GLY A 124 -1.09 19.16 4.76
N PRO A 125 -1.84 18.19 5.34
CA PRO A 125 -1.72 17.86 6.76
C PRO A 125 -0.31 17.45 7.18
N LEU A 126 0.45 16.78 6.31
CA LEU A 126 1.85 16.45 6.56
C LEU A 126 2.74 17.71 6.55
N VAL A 127 2.54 18.58 5.57
CA VAL A 127 3.32 19.82 5.46
C VAL A 127 3.07 20.75 6.65
N GLU A 128 1.82 20.88 7.10
CA GLU A 128 1.45 21.62 8.31
C GLU A 128 2.13 21.06 9.55
N ALA A 129 2.15 19.74 9.69
CA ALA A 129 2.79 19.08 10.82
C ALA A 129 4.32 19.24 10.80
N ILE A 130 4.97 19.16 9.64
CA ILE A 130 6.40 19.45 9.49
C ILE A 130 6.70 20.90 9.95
N ARG A 131 5.87 21.87 9.55
CA ARG A 131 6.01 23.28 10.00
C ARG A 131 5.83 23.42 11.52
N ALA A 132 4.85 22.75 12.11
CA ALA A 132 4.60 22.76 13.55
C ALA A 132 5.81 22.22 14.35
N LEU A 133 6.50 21.22 13.79
CA LEU A 133 7.74 20.67 14.38
C LEU A 133 9.00 21.49 14.05
N GLY A 134 8.85 22.66 13.45
CA GLY A 134 9.94 23.61 13.18
C GLY A 134 10.61 23.44 11.82
N GLY A 135 10.17 22.52 10.97
CA GLY A 135 10.62 22.38 9.60
C GLY A 135 10.11 23.51 8.68
N ARG A 136 10.75 23.66 7.53
CA ARG A 136 10.35 24.65 6.53
C ARG A 136 9.87 23.92 5.27
N ALA A 137 8.57 23.93 5.04
CA ALA A 137 7.96 23.32 3.89
C ALA A 137 6.80 24.15 3.36
N THR A 138 6.60 24.16 2.06
CA THR A 138 5.47 24.79 1.37
C THR A 138 4.88 23.82 0.35
N ASP A 139 3.56 23.80 0.29
CA ASP A 139 2.81 23.03 -0.69
C ASP A 139 2.06 23.95 -1.65
N THR A 140 1.39 23.39 -2.63
CA THR A 140 0.52 24.10 -3.56
C THR A 140 -0.93 23.81 -3.19
N ASP A 141 -1.52 24.67 -2.32
CA ASP A 141 -2.93 24.52 -1.88
C ASP A 141 -3.25 23.14 -1.26
N GLY A 142 -2.31 22.58 -0.49
CA GLY A 142 -2.43 21.26 0.15
C GLY A 142 -2.00 20.08 -0.72
N PHE A 143 -1.41 20.33 -1.89
CA PHE A 143 -1.00 19.31 -2.87
C PHE A 143 0.48 19.49 -3.30
N PRO A 144 1.10 18.45 -3.91
CA PRO A 144 2.38 18.61 -4.60
C PRO A 144 2.30 19.60 -5.79
N PRO A 145 3.41 20.25 -6.18
CA PRO A 145 4.75 20.07 -5.63
C PRO A 145 4.90 20.64 -4.22
N VAL A 146 5.75 19.97 -3.41
CA VAL A 146 6.14 20.44 -2.08
C VAL A 146 7.60 20.89 -2.11
N GLU A 147 7.86 22.11 -1.65
CA GLU A 147 9.22 22.63 -1.45
C GLU A 147 9.61 22.53 0.02
N ILE A 148 10.77 21.96 0.29
CA ILE A 148 11.31 21.75 1.64
C ILE A 148 12.70 22.40 1.71
N ASP A 149 12.93 23.23 2.74
CA ASP A 149 14.24 23.68 3.17
C ASP A 149 14.60 22.96 4.48
N GLY A 150 15.41 21.91 4.36
CA GLY A 150 15.82 21.08 5.48
C GLY A 150 16.89 21.68 6.38
N SER A 151 17.40 22.88 6.08
CA SER A 151 18.47 23.53 6.89
C SER A 151 18.10 23.78 8.35
N GLY A 152 16.82 23.71 8.71
CA GLY A 152 16.30 23.89 10.06
C GLY A 152 16.15 22.62 10.90
N GLY A 153 16.11 21.44 10.29
CA GLY A 153 15.80 20.19 10.98
C GLY A 153 14.39 20.16 11.59
N LEU A 154 14.15 19.19 12.48
CA LEU A 154 12.92 19.07 13.27
C LEU A 154 13.23 19.23 14.75
N ARG A 155 12.48 20.09 15.45
CA ARG A 155 12.73 20.34 16.88
C ARG A 155 12.11 19.31 17.82
N GLY A 156 11.10 18.58 17.34
CA GLY A 156 10.23 17.80 18.20
C GLY A 156 9.10 18.66 18.82
N GLY A 157 8.39 18.10 19.79
CA GLY A 157 7.23 18.74 20.44
C GLY A 157 5.93 18.02 20.18
N GLU A 158 4.80 18.67 20.45
CA GLU A 158 3.47 18.09 20.22
C GLU A 158 2.89 18.59 18.91
N VAL A 159 2.32 17.68 18.13
CA VAL A 159 1.72 17.97 16.84
C VAL A 159 0.45 17.17 16.61
N PHE A 160 -0.58 17.80 16.09
CA PHE A 160 -1.79 17.16 15.59
C PHE A 160 -1.64 16.87 14.10
N VAL A 161 -2.07 15.68 13.66
CA VAL A 161 -2.07 15.29 12.25
C VAL A 161 -3.45 14.76 11.86
N ASP A 162 -4.14 15.50 11.00
CA ASP A 162 -5.36 14.98 10.39
C ASP A 162 -5.01 13.81 9.43
N SER A 163 -5.29 12.60 9.90
CA SER A 163 -5.08 11.35 9.14
C SER A 163 -6.39 10.76 8.60
N SER A 164 -7.47 11.55 8.56
CA SER A 164 -8.79 11.09 8.08
C SER A 164 -8.78 10.68 6.59
N GLN A 165 -7.90 11.25 5.79
CA GLN A 165 -7.74 10.93 4.37
C GLN A 165 -6.60 9.93 4.11
N SER A 166 -5.58 9.90 4.96
CA SER A 166 -4.42 9.02 4.78
C SER A 166 -3.58 8.87 6.05
N SER A 167 -3.37 7.63 6.49
CA SER A 167 -2.40 7.29 7.54
C SER A 167 -0.94 7.55 7.13
N GLN A 168 -0.67 7.75 5.85
CA GLN A 168 0.68 8.03 5.36
C GLN A 168 1.27 9.33 5.92
N PHE A 169 0.43 10.32 6.28
CA PHE A 169 0.89 11.56 6.89
C PHE A 169 1.53 11.31 8.26
N ALA A 170 0.81 10.59 9.12
CA ALA A 170 1.33 10.20 10.43
C ALA A 170 2.51 9.23 10.31
N SER A 171 2.43 8.23 9.40
CA SER A 171 3.56 7.32 9.14
C SER A 171 4.84 8.07 8.74
N ALA A 172 4.73 9.07 7.87
CA ALA A 172 5.87 9.87 7.43
C ALA A 172 6.54 10.62 8.58
N LEU A 173 5.75 11.23 9.46
CA LEU A 173 6.27 11.91 10.64
C LEU A 173 6.86 10.96 11.66
N LEU A 174 6.20 9.82 11.92
CA LEU A 174 6.74 8.77 12.80
C LEU A 174 8.13 8.36 12.36
N LEU A 175 8.34 8.10 11.07
CA LEU A 175 9.63 7.66 10.53
C LEU A 175 10.78 8.66 10.72
N VAL A 176 10.52 9.95 10.79
CA VAL A 176 11.57 10.97 10.98
C VAL A 176 11.68 11.47 12.41
N ALA A 177 10.66 11.26 13.23
CA ALA A 177 10.59 11.73 14.61
C ALA A 177 11.77 11.28 15.51
N PRO A 178 12.35 10.06 15.36
CA PRO A 178 13.54 9.66 16.14
C PRO A 178 14.79 10.49 15.86
N LEU A 179 14.81 11.28 14.77
CA LEU A 179 15.90 12.18 14.38
C LEU A 179 15.63 13.65 14.75
N ALA A 180 14.52 13.96 15.43
CA ALA A 180 14.24 15.30 15.93
C ALA A 180 15.18 15.65 17.12
N GLU A 181 15.31 16.94 17.42
CA GLU A 181 16.13 17.42 18.55
C GLU A 181 15.58 17.01 19.92
N GLY A 182 14.26 16.82 20.02
CA GLY A 182 13.57 16.44 21.25
C GLY A 182 12.45 15.42 21.02
N PRO A 183 11.83 14.91 22.10
CA PRO A 183 10.71 14.00 22.00
C PRO A 183 9.59 14.58 21.14
N THR A 184 8.95 13.71 20.34
CA THR A 184 7.84 14.10 19.47
C THR A 184 6.58 13.37 19.87
N THR A 185 5.51 14.10 20.17
CA THR A 185 4.17 13.57 20.39
C THR A 185 3.31 13.84 19.17
N ILE A 186 2.79 12.79 18.56
CA ILE A 186 1.90 12.88 17.40
C ILE A 186 0.52 12.46 17.86
N GLU A 187 -0.43 13.37 17.76
CA GLU A 187 -1.85 13.12 18.04
C GLU A 187 -2.65 13.09 16.75
N LEU A 188 -3.51 12.10 16.62
CA LEU A 188 -4.39 11.92 15.47
C LEU A 188 -5.83 12.25 15.86
N GLY A 189 -6.64 12.64 14.87
CA GLY A 189 -8.07 12.81 15.06
C GLY A 189 -8.80 11.49 15.36
N GLU A 190 -10.09 11.59 15.67
CA GLU A 190 -10.93 10.41 15.94
C GLU A 190 -11.01 9.46 14.73
N ARG A 191 -11.01 10.02 13.52
CA ARG A 191 -11.02 9.25 12.27
C ARG A 191 -9.59 9.14 11.72
N VAL A 192 -9.11 7.90 11.64
CA VAL A 192 -7.79 7.58 11.06
C VAL A 192 -8.01 6.59 9.93
N ALA A 193 -7.70 7.00 8.71
CA ALA A 193 -7.79 6.13 7.55
C ALA A 193 -6.73 5.02 7.63
N SER A 194 -7.15 3.76 7.44
CA SER A 194 -6.24 2.61 7.39
C SER A 194 -5.27 2.58 8.58
N ARG A 195 -5.81 2.61 9.80
CA ARG A 195 -5.08 2.71 11.08
C ARG A 195 -3.98 1.66 11.24
N SER A 196 -4.23 0.45 10.80
CA SER A 196 -3.32 -0.70 10.89
C SER A 196 -1.97 -0.49 10.19
N TYR A 197 -1.88 0.40 9.17
CA TYR A 197 -0.59 0.75 8.57
C TYR A 197 0.32 1.55 9.52
N LEU A 198 -0.22 2.21 10.54
CA LEU A 198 0.58 2.87 11.57
C LEU A 198 1.25 1.85 12.47
N ASP A 199 0.58 0.75 12.79
CA ASP A 199 1.13 -0.33 13.59
C ASP A 199 2.33 -0.97 12.90
N GLY A 200 2.22 -1.25 11.59
CA GLY A 200 3.36 -1.70 10.79
C GLY A 200 4.50 -0.68 10.70
N THR A 201 4.20 0.64 10.75
CA THR A 201 5.24 1.67 10.83
C THR A 201 5.97 1.60 12.16
N VAL A 202 5.24 1.55 13.28
CA VAL A 202 5.82 1.46 14.63
C VAL A 202 6.63 0.17 14.80
N GLU A 203 6.15 -0.94 14.24
CA GLU A 203 6.87 -2.22 14.27
C GLU A 203 8.23 -2.10 13.58
N ILE A 204 8.28 -1.60 12.35
CA ILE A 204 9.55 -1.40 11.63
C ILE A 204 10.47 -0.44 12.40
N MET A 205 9.96 0.68 12.92
CA MET A 205 10.75 1.62 13.73
C MET A 205 11.39 0.94 14.93
N ARG A 206 10.63 0.12 15.66
CA ARG A 206 11.13 -0.64 16.83
C ARG A 206 12.19 -1.69 16.45
N ARG A 207 12.03 -2.34 15.30
CA ARG A 207 13.03 -3.29 14.77
C ARG A 207 14.36 -2.61 14.44
N PHE A 208 14.33 -1.31 14.13
CA PHE A 208 15.52 -0.48 13.99
C PHE A 208 15.94 0.23 15.29
N GLY A 209 15.35 -0.11 16.44
CA GLY A 209 15.74 0.36 17.76
C GLY A 209 15.15 1.69 18.19
N ALA A 210 14.15 2.23 17.50
CA ALA A 210 13.46 3.44 17.93
C ALA A 210 12.55 3.16 19.15
N GLU A 211 12.52 4.10 20.08
CA GLU A 211 11.62 4.07 21.24
C GLU A 211 10.32 4.81 20.92
N VAL A 212 9.26 4.04 20.73
CA VAL A 212 7.92 4.54 20.39
C VAL A 212 6.90 3.95 21.37
N ALA A 213 6.21 4.83 22.10
CA ALA A 213 5.00 4.49 22.85
C ALA A 213 3.76 4.84 22.00
N ALA A 214 2.85 3.88 21.90
CA ALA A 214 1.58 4.05 21.16
C ALA A 214 0.42 3.75 22.11
N ASP A 215 -0.51 4.70 22.23
CA ASP A 215 -1.73 4.58 23.01
C ASP A 215 -2.91 5.15 22.19
N GLY A 216 -3.72 4.28 21.64
CA GLY A 216 -4.79 4.66 20.72
C GLY A 216 -4.26 5.50 19.54
N ASN A 217 -4.76 6.72 19.43
CA ASN A 217 -4.37 7.68 18.38
C ASN A 217 -3.22 8.63 18.81
N ARG A 218 -2.53 8.32 19.90
CA ARG A 218 -1.41 9.12 20.41
C ARG A 218 -0.12 8.31 20.36
N PHE A 219 0.92 8.89 19.75
CA PHE A 219 2.25 8.30 19.64
C PHE A 219 3.28 9.23 20.28
N VAL A 220 4.15 8.69 21.13
CA VAL A 220 5.28 9.40 21.73
C VAL A 220 6.56 8.76 21.25
N VAL A 221 7.38 9.51 20.55
CA VAL A 221 8.63 9.06 19.94
C VAL A 221 9.81 9.74 20.64
N GLN A 222 10.77 8.95 21.14
CA GLN A 222 11.99 9.48 21.72
C GLN A 222 13.04 9.76 20.64
N PRO A 223 13.91 10.78 20.79
CA PRO A 223 14.92 11.16 19.81
C PRO A 223 16.14 10.23 19.89
N THR A 224 15.93 8.93 19.79
CA THR A 224 16.97 7.91 19.92
C THR A 224 17.72 7.62 18.63
N GLY A 225 17.19 8.10 17.48
CA GLY A 225 17.63 7.70 16.14
C GLY A 225 17.35 6.23 15.86
N TYR A 226 17.98 5.73 14.81
CA TYR A 226 17.87 4.33 14.39
C TYR A 226 19.23 3.64 14.43
N HIS A 227 19.21 2.32 14.59
CA HIS A 227 20.38 1.45 14.43
C HIS A 227 20.24 0.63 13.15
N LYS A 228 21.38 0.22 12.55
CA LYS A 228 21.35 -0.73 11.45
C LYS A 228 20.64 -2.02 11.86
N ALA A 229 19.87 -2.59 10.94
CA ALA A 229 19.13 -3.81 11.19
C ALA A 229 19.16 -4.76 9.97
N HIS A 230 18.81 -6.01 10.23
CA HIS A 230 18.55 -7.02 9.22
C HIS A 230 17.04 -7.30 9.21
N ILE A 231 16.38 -6.96 8.14
CA ILE A 231 14.92 -7.06 8.02
C ILE A 231 14.59 -8.06 6.93
N ASP A 232 13.83 -9.05 7.30
CA ASP A 232 13.19 -9.96 6.39
C ASP A 232 11.81 -9.41 6.05
N ILE A 233 11.60 -9.01 4.79
CA ILE A 233 10.35 -8.43 4.31
C ILE A 233 9.35 -9.56 4.08
N GLU A 234 8.22 -9.48 4.76
CA GLU A 234 7.12 -10.42 4.55
C GLU A 234 6.56 -10.30 3.13
N PRO A 235 6.03 -11.40 2.55
CA PRO A 235 5.23 -11.32 1.34
C PRO A 235 4.04 -10.38 1.50
N ASP A 236 3.66 -9.72 0.42
CA ASP A 236 2.63 -8.67 0.41
C ASP A 236 1.22 -9.27 0.55
N ALA A 237 0.55 -8.95 1.67
CA ALA A 237 -0.83 -9.36 1.88
C ALA A 237 -1.77 -8.75 0.83
N SER A 238 -1.50 -7.52 0.35
CA SER A 238 -2.26 -6.91 -0.74
C SER A 238 -2.12 -7.68 -2.06
N ALA A 239 -0.96 -8.29 -2.31
CA ALA A 239 -0.76 -9.18 -3.45
C ALA A 239 -1.43 -10.54 -3.23
N ALA A 240 -1.39 -11.06 -2.00
CA ALA A 240 -1.97 -12.36 -1.63
C ALA A 240 -3.48 -12.43 -1.83
N VAL A 241 -4.20 -11.30 -1.80
CA VAL A 241 -5.66 -11.30 -1.99
C VAL A 241 -6.07 -11.77 -3.39
N TYR A 242 -5.27 -11.53 -4.42
CA TYR A 242 -5.66 -11.89 -5.79
C TYR A 242 -5.69 -13.41 -6.02
N PRO A 243 -4.63 -14.19 -5.71
CA PRO A 243 -4.72 -15.65 -5.80
C PRO A 243 -5.75 -16.26 -4.82
N ALA A 244 -5.97 -15.62 -3.65
CA ALA A 244 -7.03 -16.04 -2.73
C ALA A 244 -8.43 -15.88 -3.34
N VAL A 245 -8.71 -14.73 -3.97
CA VAL A 245 -9.98 -14.49 -4.69
C VAL A 245 -10.09 -15.42 -5.90
N ALA A 246 -9.01 -15.70 -6.65
CA ALA A 246 -9.03 -16.66 -7.74
C ALA A 246 -9.50 -18.06 -7.26
N ALA A 247 -8.99 -18.52 -6.12
CA ALA A 247 -9.48 -19.78 -5.51
C ALA A 247 -10.97 -19.69 -5.17
N ALA A 248 -11.39 -18.61 -4.54
CA ALA A 248 -12.77 -18.44 -4.09
C ALA A 248 -13.79 -18.44 -5.25
N ILE A 249 -13.52 -17.69 -6.34
CA ILE A 249 -14.46 -17.55 -7.47
C ILE A 249 -14.46 -18.75 -8.43
N THR A 250 -13.39 -19.56 -8.44
CA THR A 250 -13.28 -20.75 -9.30
C THR A 250 -13.66 -22.04 -8.59
N GLY A 251 -13.91 -22.01 -7.27
CA GLY A 251 -14.11 -23.22 -6.46
C GLY A 251 -12.85 -24.06 -6.33
N GLY A 252 -11.68 -23.46 -6.47
CA GLY A 252 -10.37 -24.10 -6.47
C GLY A 252 -9.62 -23.97 -5.16
N VAL A 253 -8.31 -24.28 -5.19
CA VAL A 253 -7.42 -24.24 -4.02
C VAL A 253 -6.15 -23.49 -4.36
N VAL A 254 -5.77 -22.55 -3.49
CA VAL A 254 -4.48 -21.87 -3.58
C VAL A 254 -3.76 -21.91 -2.23
N GLU A 255 -2.46 -22.18 -2.26
CA GLU A 255 -1.54 -22.05 -1.12
C GLU A 255 -0.61 -20.86 -1.35
N ILE A 256 -0.50 -19.97 -0.35
CA ILE A 256 0.33 -18.75 -0.37
C ILE A 256 1.32 -18.86 0.78
N PRO A 257 2.60 -19.17 0.51
CA PRO A 257 3.62 -19.33 1.53
C PRO A 257 4.25 -18.01 1.96
N GLY A 258 4.85 -17.99 3.14
CA GLY A 258 5.76 -16.96 3.61
C GLY A 258 5.10 -15.82 4.39
N ILE A 259 3.77 -15.80 4.55
CA ILE A 259 3.09 -14.79 5.38
C ILE A 259 2.92 -15.38 6.79
N PRO A 260 3.60 -14.82 7.80
CA PRO A 260 3.54 -15.35 9.15
C PRO A 260 2.14 -15.16 9.77
N PRO A 261 1.73 -16.04 10.70
CA PRO A 261 0.41 -15.97 11.34
C PRO A 261 0.16 -14.65 12.08
N GLU A 262 1.22 -14.07 12.66
CA GLU A 262 1.22 -12.82 13.41
C GLU A 262 1.32 -11.57 12.53
N SER A 263 1.38 -11.70 11.21
CA SER A 263 1.48 -10.55 10.29
C SER A 263 0.37 -9.52 10.54
N SER A 264 0.78 -8.28 10.73
CA SER A 264 -0.10 -7.13 10.97
C SER A 264 -0.57 -6.45 9.69
N GLN A 265 -0.30 -7.04 8.52
CA GLN A 265 -0.68 -6.45 7.23
C GLN A 265 -2.21 -6.39 7.08
N PRO A 266 -2.81 -5.19 6.87
CA PRO A 266 -4.26 -5.00 6.97
C PRO A 266 -5.06 -5.78 5.92
N ASP A 267 -4.52 -5.98 4.72
CA ASP A 267 -5.25 -6.62 3.64
C ASP A 267 -5.50 -8.13 3.88
N LEU A 268 -4.92 -8.71 4.95
CA LEU A 268 -5.29 -10.05 5.42
C LEU A 268 -6.76 -10.13 5.87
N ALA A 269 -7.41 -8.99 6.17
CA ALA A 269 -8.84 -8.94 6.43
C ALA A 269 -9.69 -9.45 5.25
N VAL A 270 -9.19 -9.37 4.02
CA VAL A 270 -9.88 -9.96 2.85
C VAL A 270 -10.09 -11.45 3.01
N LEU A 271 -9.16 -12.17 3.66
CA LEU A 271 -9.30 -13.61 3.91
C LEU A 271 -10.47 -13.92 4.83
N ASP A 272 -10.72 -13.05 5.81
CA ASP A 272 -11.85 -13.19 6.72
C ASP A 272 -13.17 -12.91 5.97
N VAL A 273 -13.17 -11.91 5.06
CA VAL A 273 -14.29 -11.66 4.14
C VAL A 273 -14.57 -12.86 3.25
N LEU A 274 -13.52 -13.46 2.64
CA LEU A 274 -13.69 -14.67 1.82
C LEU A 274 -14.25 -15.83 2.63
N SER A 275 -13.88 -15.95 3.92
CA SER A 275 -14.46 -16.95 4.81
C SER A 275 -15.95 -16.70 5.03
N LEU A 276 -16.39 -15.44 5.23
CA LEU A 276 -17.80 -15.06 5.31
C LEU A 276 -18.53 -15.35 3.99
N MET A 277 -17.83 -15.22 2.86
CA MET A 277 -18.37 -15.56 1.54
C MET A 277 -18.42 -17.09 1.26
N GLY A 278 -17.98 -17.93 2.19
CA GLY A 278 -18.07 -19.38 2.11
C GLY A 278 -16.79 -20.10 1.68
N ALA A 279 -15.69 -19.41 1.49
CA ALA A 279 -14.41 -20.06 1.29
C ALA A 279 -13.85 -20.65 2.59
N THR A 280 -13.11 -21.76 2.48
CA THR A 280 -12.35 -22.31 3.61
C THR A 280 -10.96 -21.69 3.63
N VAL A 281 -10.65 -20.91 4.66
CA VAL A 281 -9.34 -20.29 4.84
C VAL A 281 -8.63 -20.93 6.03
N VAL A 282 -7.42 -21.44 5.80
CA VAL A 282 -6.56 -22.02 6.84
C VAL A 282 -5.22 -21.29 6.84
N ARG A 283 -4.87 -20.70 7.97
CA ARG A 283 -3.55 -20.12 8.23
C ARG A 283 -2.79 -21.10 9.12
N ARG A 284 -1.74 -21.69 8.60
CA ARG A 284 -0.93 -22.64 9.36
C ARG A 284 0.55 -22.41 9.08
N ASP A 285 1.31 -22.31 10.15
CA ASP A 285 2.71 -21.93 10.11
C ASP A 285 2.86 -20.59 9.34
N ASP A 286 3.61 -20.55 8.26
CA ASP A 286 3.77 -19.39 7.39
C ASP A 286 2.96 -19.49 6.08
N THR A 287 1.99 -20.38 6.00
CA THR A 287 1.24 -20.64 4.75
C THR A 287 -0.25 -20.37 4.94
N ILE A 288 -0.81 -19.61 4.01
CA ILE A 288 -2.25 -19.37 3.88
C ILE A 288 -2.78 -20.31 2.80
N ARG A 289 -3.77 -21.15 3.14
CA ARG A 289 -4.50 -21.98 2.18
C ARG A 289 -5.94 -21.49 2.08
N VAL A 290 -6.37 -21.22 0.86
CA VAL A 290 -7.73 -20.83 0.52
C VAL A 290 -8.35 -21.85 -0.39
N GLU A 291 -9.54 -22.32 -0.03
CA GLU A 291 -10.35 -23.26 -0.84
C GLU A 291 -11.72 -22.62 -1.09
N GLY A 292 -12.05 -22.41 -2.36
CA GLY A 292 -13.34 -21.86 -2.77
C GLY A 292 -14.49 -22.85 -2.55
N PRO A 293 -15.73 -22.36 -2.36
CA PRO A 293 -16.89 -23.24 -2.26
C PRO A 293 -17.20 -23.92 -3.59
N THR A 294 -17.91 -25.03 -3.54
CA THR A 294 -18.37 -25.76 -4.74
C THR A 294 -19.55 -25.08 -5.47
N GLY A 295 -20.05 -23.97 -4.96
CA GLY A 295 -21.17 -23.21 -5.49
C GLY A 295 -20.84 -21.72 -5.60
N ARG A 296 -21.88 -20.90 -5.63
CA ARG A 296 -21.72 -19.44 -5.59
C ARG A 296 -21.17 -19.00 -4.22
N LEU A 297 -20.46 -17.88 -4.21
CA LEU A 297 -20.09 -17.22 -2.96
C LEU A 297 -21.34 -16.68 -2.26
N ALA A 298 -21.33 -16.59 -0.95
CA ALA A 298 -22.38 -15.92 -0.19
C ALA A 298 -22.25 -14.39 -0.33
N ALA A 299 -23.38 -13.69 -0.38
CA ALA A 299 -23.40 -12.24 -0.29
C ALA A 299 -22.95 -11.77 1.10
N VAL A 300 -22.27 -10.61 1.17
CA VAL A 300 -21.73 -10.09 2.44
C VAL A 300 -22.06 -8.61 2.63
N GLU A 301 -22.12 -8.19 3.90
CA GLU A 301 -22.08 -6.79 4.31
C GLU A 301 -20.89 -6.60 5.24
N VAL A 302 -19.89 -5.82 4.81
CA VAL A 302 -18.59 -5.71 5.49
C VAL A 302 -18.06 -4.28 5.47
N ASP A 303 -17.31 -3.91 6.50
CA ASP A 303 -16.56 -2.66 6.57
C ASP A 303 -15.08 -2.93 6.19
N MET A 304 -14.60 -2.22 5.19
CA MET A 304 -13.22 -2.32 4.67
C MET A 304 -12.41 -1.02 4.89
N ALA A 305 -12.80 -0.18 5.84
CA ALA A 305 -12.12 1.09 6.11
C ALA A 305 -10.63 0.90 6.47
N ASP A 306 -10.28 -0.19 7.16
CA ASP A 306 -8.91 -0.51 7.55
C ASP A 306 -8.10 -1.22 6.43
N ALA A 307 -8.77 -1.85 5.47
CA ALA A 307 -8.15 -2.54 4.34
C ALA A 307 -8.77 -2.11 2.98
N PRO A 308 -8.85 -0.81 2.67
CA PRO A 308 -9.56 -0.32 1.49
C PRO A 308 -8.93 -0.80 0.18
N ASP A 309 -7.64 -1.06 0.15
CA ASP A 309 -6.95 -1.56 -1.03
C ASP A 309 -7.40 -2.99 -1.39
N GLY A 310 -7.68 -3.84 -0.40
CA GLY A 310 -8.22 -5.18 -0.60
C GLY A 310 -9.70 -5.19 -1.01
N ALA A 311 -10.45 -4.13 -0.70
CA ALA A 311 -11.87 -4.03 -1.06
C ALA A 311 -12.15 -4.15 -2.55
N MET A 312 -11.17 -3.81 -3.42
CA MET A 312 -11.31 -3.95 -4.87
C MET A 312 -11.43 -5.43 -5.29
N ALA A 313 -10.63 -6.30 -4.67
CA ALA A 313 -10.71 -7.74 -4.92
C ALA A 313 -12.01 -8.33 -4.34
N VAL A 314 -12.46 -7.84 -3.19
CA VAL A 314 -13.77 -8.21 -2.61
C VAL A 314 -14.92 -7.79 -3.53
N ALA A 315 -14.87 -6.60 -4.13
CA ALA A 315 -15.88 -6.14 -5.07
C ALA A 315 -15.99 -7.05 -6.31
N VAL A 316 -14.85 -7.52 -6.82
CA VAL A 316 -14.82 -8.51 -7.90
C VAL A 316 -15.39 -9.85 -7.44
N ALA A 317 -15.01 -10.35 -6.26
CA ALA A 317 -15.57 -11.60 -5.70
C ALA A 317 -17.10 -11.52 -5.56
N ALA A 318 -17.63 -10.36 -5.19
CA ALA A 318 -19.06 -10.13 -5.03
C ALA A 318 -19.88 -10.28 -6.33
N LEU A 319 -19.28 -10.18 -7.52
CA LEU A 319 -19.95 -10.51 -8.79
C LEU A 319 -20.36 -12.00 -8.86
N PHE A 320 -19.67 -12.86 -8.14
CA PHE A 320 -19.88 -14.32 -8.10
C PHE A 320 -20.70 -14.76 -6.88
N ALA A 321 -21.25 -13.82 -6.10
CA ALA A 321 -22.09 -14.11 -4.95
C ALA A 321 -23.52 -14.53 -5.34
N ASP A 322 -24.28 -15.05 -4.40
CA ASP A 322 -25.67 -15.48 -4.55
C ASP A 322 -26.68 -14.33 -4.39
N GLY A 323 -26.23 -13.14 -3.96
CA GLY A 323 -27.03 -11.95 -3.76
C GLY A 323 -26.20 -10.66 -3.70
N PRO A 324 -26.84 -9.50 -3.48
CA PRO A 324 -26.15 -8.23 -3.37
C PRO A 324 -25.23 -8.18 -2.15
N SER A 325 -23.99 -7.70 -2.36
CA SER A 325 -23.01 -7.44 -1.29
C SER A 325 -22.83 -5.95 -1.07
N ARG A 326 -22.59 -5.55 0.18
CA ARG A 326 -22.37 -4.16 0.60
C ARG A 326 -20.98 -4.02 1.23
N ILE A 327 -20.17 -3.13 0.68
CA ILE A 327 -18.79 -2.90 1.14
C ILE A 327 -18.70 -1.44 1.60
N HIS A 328 -18.53 -1.25 2.90
CA HIS A 328 -18.51 0.06 3.56
C HIS A 328 -17.07 0.58 3.77
N GLY A 329 -16.94 1.86 4.18
CA GLY A 329 -15.69 2.45 4.62
C GLY A 329 -14.73 2.81 3.50
N LEU A 330 -15.21 3.02 2.28
CA LEU A 330 -14.39 3.17 1.08
C LEU A 330 -14.05 4.63 0.70
N SER A 331 -14.29 5.59 1.59
CA SER A 331 -14.07 7.02 1.31
C SER A 331 -12.66 7.33 0.78
N THR A 332 -11.63 6.64 1.30
CA THR A 332 -10.22 6.86 0.92
C THR A 332 -9.90 6.43 -0.51
N LEU A 333 -10.71 5.55 -1.11
CA LEU A 333 -10.50 5.06 -2.48
C LEU A 333 -10.61 6.16 -3.54
N ARG A 334 -11.30 7.27 -3.23
CA ARG A 334 -11.42 8.42 -4.15
C ARG A 334 -10.11 9.18 -4.34
N HIS A 335 -9.19 9.08 -3.37
CA HIS A 335 -7.93 9.84 -3.33
C HIS A 335 -6.69 8.98 -3.63
N LYS A 336 -6.89 7.81 -4.23
CA LYS A 336 -5.82 6.89 -4.63
C LYS A 336 -5.29 7.21 -6.04
N GLU A 337 -4.72 6.22 -6.70
CA GLU A 337 -4.16 6.31 -8.06
C GLU A 337 -5.21 6.83 -9.08
N THR A 338 -6.44 6.49 -8.85
CA THR A 338 -7.64 7.05 -9.52
C THR A 338 -8.75 7.23 -8.49
N ASP A 339 -9.91 7.77 -8.86
CA ASP A 339 -11.14 7.57 -8.08
C ASP A 339 -11.59 6.11 -8.27
N ARG A 340 -11.08 5.23 -7.38
CA ARG A 340 -11.34 3.79 -7.46
C ARG A 340 -12.80 3.43 -7.29
N LEU A 341 -13.58 4.21 -6.51
CA LEU A 341 -15.01 3.95 -6.34
C LEU A 341 -15.76 4.12 -7.66
N SER A 342 -15.53 5.23 -8.34
CA SER A 342 -16.14 5.48 -9.65
C SER A 342 -15.64 4.47 -10.70
N ALA A 343 -14.35 4.11 -10.66
CA ALA A 343 -13.79 3.12 -11.56
C ALA A 343 -14.39 1.73 -11.34
N LEU A 344 -14.53 1.29 -10.07
CA LEU A 344 -15.18 0.02 -9.72
C LEU A 344 -16.64 -0.02 -10.22
N GLU A 345 -17.42 1.03 -9.93
CA GLU A 345 -18.81 1.11 -10.38
C GLU A 345 -18.94 0.96 -11.89
N ASN A 346 -18.07 1.64 -12.65
CA ASN A 346 -18.08 1.60 -14.10
C ASN A 346 -17.72 0.21 -14.66
N GLU A 347 -16.63 -0.38 -14.17
CA GLU A 347 -16.13 -1.63 -14.75
C GLU A 347 -16.93 -2.87 -14.29
N LEU A 348 -17.49 -2.85 -13.06
CA LEU A 348 -18.43 -3.89 -12.63
C LEU A 348 -19.70 -3.90 -13.50
N ARG A 349 -20.25 -2.69 -13.80
CA ARG A 349 -21.40 -2.55 -14.72
C ARG A 349 -21.05 -2.95 -16.15
N ARG A 350 -19.85 -2.65 -16.61
CA ARG A 350 -19.36 -3.01 -17.96
C ARG A 350 -19.32 -4.53 -18.16
N LEU A 351 -19.09 -5.30 -17.10
CA LEU A 351 -19.11 -6.77 -17.11
C LEU A 351 -20.50 -7.39 -16.98
N GLY A 352 -21.59 -6.57 -16.87
CA GLY A 352 -22.95 -7.06 -16.70
C GLY A 352 -23.39 -7.25 -15.25
N GLY A 353 -22.53 -6.93 -14.26
CA GLY A 353 -22.93 -6.83 -12.86
C GLY A 353 -23.67 -5.54 -12.55
N GLY A 354 -24.44 -5.50 -11.45
CA GLY A 354 -24.94 -4.29 -10.85
C GLY A 354 -23.90 -3.68 -9.92
N ALA A 355 -23.70 -2.36 -9.98
CA ALA A 355 -22.86 -1.65 -9.03
C ALA A 355 -23.44 -0.26 -8.76
N GLU A 356 -23.43 0.16 -7.49
CA GLU A 356 -23.92 1.46 -7.06
C GLU A 356 -23.09 2.00 -5.92
N VAL A 357 -22.62 3.24 -6.05
CA VAL A 357 -21.90 3.95 -4.99
C VAL A 357 -22.88 4.79 -4.18
N GLN A 358 -23.03 4.48 -2.89
CA GLN A 358 -23.87 5.16 -1.92
C GLN A 358 -22.99 5.80 -0.83
N GLY A 359 -22.54 7.05 -1.05
CA GLY A 359 -21.60 7.71 -0.15
C GLY A 359 -20.20 7.08 -0.22
N ASP A 360 -19.81 6.38 0.86
CA ASP A 360 -18.56 5.61 0.96
C ASP A 360 -18.79 4.09 0.90
N THR A 361 -20.00 3.67 0.53
CA THR A 361 -20.38 2.28 0.37
C THR A 361 -20.50 1.93 -1.10
N LEU A 362 -19.94 0.79 -1.49
CA LEU A 362 -20.17 0.16 -2.79
C LEU A 362 -21.13 -1.02 -2.61
N VAL A 363 -22.24 -0.98 -3.33
CA VAL A 363 -23.18 -2.09 -3.44
C VAL A 363 -22.91 -2.81 -4.75
N VAL A 364 -22.59 -4.10 -4.68
CA VAL A 364 -22.36 -4.95 -5.86
C VAL A 364 -23.48 -5.98 -5.94
N THR A 365 -24.15 -6.04 -7.08
CA THR A 365 -25.24 -7.00 -7.36
C THR A 365 -24.78 -7.94 -8.46
N PRO A 366 -24.79 -9.26 -8.24
CA PRO A 366 -24.53 -10.23 -9.31
C PRO A 366 -25.48 -10.03 -10.50
N GLY A 367 -24.96 -10.32 -11.70
CA GLY A 367 -25.70 -10.19 -12.95
C GLY A 367 -25.35 -11.29 -13.94
N GLU A 368 -25.79 -11.15 -15.18
CA GLU A 368 -25.35 -12.00 -16.28
C GLU A 368 -24.04 -11.46 -16.83
N LEU A 369 -22.93 -12.06 -16.37
CA LEU A 369 -21.59 -11.59 -16.69
C LEU A 369 -21.22 -11.91 -18.14
N HIS A 370 -20.54 -10.98 -18.80
CA HIS A 370 -20.03 -11.13 -20.17
C HIS A 370 -18.65 -10.49 -20.32
N GLY A 371 -17.94 -10.86 -21.39
CA GLY A 371 -16.63 -10.31 -21.71
C GLY A 371 -16.66 -8.82 -22.02
N ALA A 372 -15.61 -8.12 -21.60
CA ALA A 372 -15.42 -6.69 -21.86
C ALA A 372 -13.94 -6.32 -21.81
N GLU A 373 -13.58 -5.22 -22.47
CA GLU A 373 -12.31 -4.55 -22.27
C GLU A 373 -12.38 -3.68 -21.02
N ILE A 374 -11.55 -3.99 -20.04
CA ILE A 374 -11.47 -3.31 -18.74
C ILE A 374 -10.50 -2.13 -18.83
N ALA A 375 -10.97 -0.93 -18.53
CA ALA A 375 -10.14 0.24 -18.37
C ALA A 375 -9.43 0.19 -17.01
N THR A 376 -8.11 0.40 -17.01
CA THR A 376 -7.30 0.34 -15.77
C THR A 376 -7.22 1.68 -15.05
N TYR A 377 -7.54 2.78 -15.73
CA TYR A 377 -7.42 4.14 -15.18
C TYR A 377 -6.01 4.46 -14.64
N GLY A 378 -4.97 3.80 -15.19
CA GLY A 378 -3.60 3.92 -14.70
C GLY A 378 -3.38 3.29 -13.31
N ASP A 379 -4.26 2.40 -12.88
CA ASP A 379 -4.23 1.78 -11.55
C ASP A 379 -4.01 0.27 -11.63
N HIS A 380 -2.92 -0.18 -11.03
CA HIS A 380 -2.52 -1.58 -10.97
C HIS A 380 -3.57 -2.48 -10.31
N ARG A 381 -4.27 -1.99 -9.27
CA ARG A 381 -5.29 -2.78 -8.57
C ARG A 381 -6.54 -2.99 -9.40
N MET A 382 -6.92 -2.02 -10.26
CA MET A 382 -7.96 -2.21 -11.25
C MET A 382 -7.58 -3.36 -12.20
N ALA A 383 -6.37 -3.31 -12.77
CA ALA A 383 -5.88 -4.36 -13.66
C ALA A 383 -5.89 -5.74 -12.99
N MET A 384 -5.31 -5.84 -11.77
CA MET A 384 -5.18 -7.12 -11.06
C MET A 384 -6.52 -7.67 -10.60
N ALA A 385 -7.41 -6.83 -10.04
CA ALA A 385 -8.69 -7.31 -9.56
C ALA A 385 -9.60 -7.78 -10.70
N PHE A 386 -9.72 -6.99 -11.77
CA PHE A 386 -10.62 -7.32 -12.87
C PHE A 386 -10.09 -8.45 -13.77
N ALA A 387 -8.77 -8.67 -13.83
CA ALA A 387 -8.22 -9.83 -14.52
C ALA A 387 -8.72 -11.16 -13.94
N LEU A 388 -9.06 -11.20 -12.63
CA LEU A 388 -9.62 -12.40 -12.00
C LEU A 388 -10.96 -12.79 -12.61
N VAL A 389 -11.77 -11.82 -13.09
CA VAL A 389 -13.05 -12.12 -13.75
C VAL A 389 -12.82 -12.93 -15.02
N GLY A 390 -11.74 -12.67 -15.76
CA GLY A 390 -11.37 -13.39 -16.98
C GLY A 390 -11.03 -14.87 -16.76
N LEU A 391 -10.68 -15.25 -15.51
CA LEU A 391 -10.49 -16.68 -15.18
C LEU A 391 -11.79 -17.51 -15.26
N VAL A 392 -12.96 -16.84 -15.22
CA VAL A 392 -14.28 -17.47 -15.21
C VAL A 392 -15.14 -17.07 -16.41
N VAL A 393 -14.99 -15.81 -16.88
CA VAL A 393 -15.80 -15.20 -17.93
C VAL A 393 -14.96 -15.03 -19.19
N GLU A 394 -15.42 -15.62 -20.31
CA GLU A 394 -14.75 -15.51 -21.61
C GLU A 394 -14.83 -14.08 -22.17
N GLY A 395 -13.77 -13.63 -22.85
CA GLY A 395 -13.73 -12.36 -23.55
C GLY A 395 -13.38 -11.14 -22.67
N VAL A 396 -12.91 -11.35 -21.47
CA VAL A 396 -12.37 -10.29 -20.62
C VAL A 396 -10.95 -9.93 -21.06
N SER A 397 -10.67 -8.64 -21.24
CA SER A 397 -9.33 -8.15 -21.56
C SER A 397 -8.98 -6.91 -20.72
N ILE A 398 -7.70 -6.70 -20.47
CA ILE A 398 -7.15 -5.58 -19.68
C ILE A 398 -6.49 -4.58 -20.65
N ALA A 399 -6.96 -3.32 -20.66
CA ALA A 399 -6.54 -2.31 -21.64
C ALA A 399 -5.05 -1.96 -21.55
N ASP A 400 -4.57 -1.72 -20.33
CA ASP A 400 -3.18 -1.38 -20.03
C ASP A 400 -2.63 -2.33 -18.96
N PRO A 401 -2.10 -3.51 -19.33
CA PRO A 401 -1.60 -4.48 -18.38
C PRO A 401 -0.29 -4.05 -17.68
N GLY A 402 0.51 -3.15 -18.27
CA GLY A 402 1.79 -2.71 -17.71
C GLY A 402 1.66 -1.94 -16.40
N VAL A 403 0.47 -1.45 -16.06
CA VAL A 403 0.25 -0.75 -14.77
C VAL A 403 0.53 -1.62 -13.54
N VAL A 404 0.60 -2.95 -13.69
CA VAL A 404 0.91 -3.88 -12.59
C VAL A 404 2.38 -3.79 -12.15
N ASP A 405 3.27 -3.24 -12.99
CA ASP A 405 4.69 -3.04 -12.68
C ASP A 405 4.90 -2.16 -11.45
N LYS A 406 3.87 -1.40 -11.09
CA LYS A 406 3.84 -0.59 -9.88
C LYS A 406 4.06 -1.38 -8.59
N THR A 407 3.53 -2.63 -8.51
CA THR A 407 3.58 -3.45 -7.29
C THR A 407 3.80 -4.94 -7.53
N TRP A 408 3.55 -5.44 -8.73
CA TRP A 408 3.74 -6.85 -9.07
C TRP A 408 4.01 -7.04 -10.57
N PRO A 409 5.24 -6.82 -11.04
CA PRO A 409 5.58 -6.92 -12.46
C PRO A 409 5.24 -8.28 -13.10
N ASP A 410 5.36 -9.37 -12.33
CA ASP A 410 5.07 -10.73 -12.80
C ASP A 410 3.60 -11.16 -12.61
N TYR A 411 2.68 -10.23 -12.32
CA TYR A 411 1.29 -10.58 -12.00
C TYR A 411 0.62 -11.41 -13.10
N PHE A 412 0.70 -11.00 -14.34
CA PHE A 412 0.04 -11.73 -15.44
C PHE A 412 0.72 -13.06 -15.73
N ARG A 413 2.03 -13.19 -15.52
CA ARG A 413 2.72 -14.49 -15.59
C ARG A 413 2.22 -15.43 -14.48
N MET A 414 2.04 -14.92 -13.28
CA MET A 414 1.43 -15.67 -12.19
C MET A 414 0.01 -16.11 -12.55
N LEU A 415 -0.81 -15.20 -13.09
CA LEU A 415 -2.21 -15.46 -13.45
C LEU A 415 -2.32 -16.57 -14.54
N GLU A 416 -1.43 -16.55 -15.54
CA GLU A 416 -1.35 -17.59 -16.60
C GLU A 416 -0.91 -18.96 -16.06
N ALA A 417 -0.23 -18.99 -14.91
CA ALA A 417 0.26 -20.22 -14.29
C ALA A 417 -0.76 -20.89 -13.36
N LEU A 418 -1.91 -20.24 -13.10
CA LEU A 418 -2.99 -20.81 -12.28
C LEU A 418 -3.74 -21.93 -13.03
#